data_1f40fd2d97baf02246327034c9101e60
#
_entry.id   1f40fd2d97baf02246327034c9101e60
#
_cell.length_a   1.000
_cell.length_b   1.000
_cell.length_c   1.000
_cell.angle_alpha   90.00
_cell.angle_beta   90.00
_cell.angle_gamma   90.00
#
_symmetry.space_group_name_H-M   'P 1'
#
loop_
_entity.id
_entity.type
_entity.pdbx_description
1 polymer ?
#
loop_
_entity_poly.entity_id
_entity_poly.type
_entity_poly.pdbx_seq_one_letter_code
_entity_poly.pdbx_strand_id
1 'polypeptide(L)'
;EMKDSGVFYMAPMNATWRLTKIGYICSKLSRSFAPEDTALICSNKGKVQVRADDLTGIMVSDDNAMQGIRSGDIAIHGMDTWHGAIALSEYDGKITRVVHVCDSTEDKRFVVYYMQHLAFQGVYKLISNGVRGNTSDFRSWDKVRDIWIAIPETKEEQAAICDYLDSQCTAVEEVIATKKEQLEVLGEYKKSLIFEYVTGKKEVPVS
;
A
#
# COMPACT_ATOMS: atom_id res chain seq x y z
N GLU A 1 -25.17 -11.98 8.11
CA GLU A 1 -25.33 -11.49 9.48
C GLU A 1 -24.03 -10.89 9.99
N MET A 2 -24.09 -9.82 10.79
CA MET A 2 -22.91 -9.14 11.34
C MET A 2 -22.85 -9.39 12.85
N LYS A 3 -21.62 -9.49 13.40
CA LYS A 3 -21.36 -9.61 14.84
C LYS A 3 -20.34 -8.58 15.29
N ASP A 4 -20.42 -8.17 16.57
CA ASP A 4 -19.39 -7.35 17.18
C ASP A 4 -18.07 -8.16 17.28
N SER A 5 -16.97 -7.53 16.90
CA SER A 5 -15.63 -8.13 17.00
C SER A 5 -15.07 -8.11 18.43
N GLY A 6 -15.59 -7.24 19.31
CA GLY A 6 -15.01 -6.95 20.63
C GLY A 6 -13.68 -6.21 20.58
N VAL A 7 -13.19 -5.81 19.41
CA VAL A 7 -11.95 -5.05 19.21
C VAL A 7 -12.31 -3.59 18.95
N PHE A 8 -11.87 -2.69 19.82
CA PHE A 8 -12.33 -1.30 19.91
C PHE A 8 -12.13 -0.47 18.62
N TYR A 9 -11.24 -0.88 17.73
CA TYR A 9 -10.97 -0.19 16.47
C TYR A 9 -11.58 -0.88 15.22
N MET A 10 -12.30 -1.98 15.44
CA MET A 10 -12.92 -2.72 14.33
C MET A 10 -14.43 -2.49 14.30
N ALA A 11 -14.96 -2.23 13.11
CA ALA A 11 -16.39 -2.28 12.88
C ALA A 11 -16.94 -3.70 13.09
N PRO A 12 -18.27 -3.88 13.22
CA PRO A 12 -18.86 -5.20 13.20
C PRO A 12 -18.41 -6.00 11.98
N MET A 13 -18.10 -7.27 12.19
CA MET A 13 -17.57 -8.18 11.18
C MET A 13 -18.64 -9.20 10.76
N ASN A 14 -18.43 -9.86 9.61
CA ASN A 14 -19.29 -10.97 9.21
C ASN A 14 -19.30 -12.07 10.29
N ALA A 15 -20.48 -12.55 10.63
CA ALA A 15 -20.67 -13.53 11.72
C ALA A 15 -19.93 -14.85 11.45
N THR A 16 -19.74 -15.23 10.19
CA THR A 16 -19.02 -16.45 9.79
C THR A 16 -17.50 -16.28 9.78
N TRP A 17 -17.00 -15.05 9.88
CA TRP A 17 -15.54 -14.80 9.86
C TRP A 17 -14.93 -15.03 11.24
N ARG A 18 -13.69 -15.47 11.26
CA ARG A 18 -12.91 -15.61 12.48
C ARG A 18 -12.06 -14.39 12.76
N LEU A 19 -11.95 -14.04 14.02
CA LEU A 19 -11.05 -13.01 14.52
C LEU A 19 -9.69 -13.64 14.83
N THR A 20 -8.61 -13.03 14.36
CA THR A 20 -7.25 -13.50 14.58
C THR A 20 -6.27 -12.33 14.65
N LYS A 21 -5.05 -12.59 15.11
CA LYS A 21 -3.95 -11.62 15.07
C LYS A 21 -3.02 -11.92 13.88
N ILE A 22 -2.40 -10.88 13.33
CA ILE A 22 -1.40 -11.01 12.25
C ILE A 22 -0.33 -12.03 12.62
N GLY A 23 0.16 -12.03 13.84
CA GLY A 23 1.23 -12.94 14.28
C GLY A 23 0.84 -14.43 14.36
N TYR A 24 -0.44 -14.78 14.23
CA TYR A 24 -0.88 -16.18 14.14
C TYR A 24 -0.96 -16.70 12.70
N ILE A 25 -1.05 -15.80 11.74
CA ILE A 25 -1.20 -16.15 10.33
C ILE A 25 -0.02 -15.71 9.48
N CYS A 26 0.79 -14.76 9.96
CA CYS A 26 1.98 -14.29 9.27
C CYS A 26 3.25 -14.59 10.05
N SER A 27 4.28 -14.99 9.32
CA SER A 27 5.64 -15.20 9.83
C SER A 27 6.60 -14.21 9.19
N LYS A 28 7.41 -13.53 10.01
CA LYS A 28 8.47 -12.65 9.51
C LYS A 28 9.55 -13.49 8.86
N LEU A 29 9.96 -13.10 7.66
CA LEU A 29 11.02 -13.72 6.90
C LEU A 29 12.36 -12.99 7.11
N SER A 30 13.44 -13.74 7.01
CA SER A 30 14.81 -13.23 6.90
C SER A 30 15.41 -13.83 5.64
N ARG A 31 15.48 -13.01 4.57
CA ARG A 31 16.01 -13.45 3.29
C ARG A 31 17.36 -12.81 3.02
N SER A 32 18.30 -13.61 2.51
CA SER A 32 19.55 -13.11 1.95
C SER A 32 19.29 -12.36 0.64
N PHE A 33 20.20 -11.49 0.29
CA PHE A 33 20.25 -10.76 -0.99
C PHE A 33 21.70 -10.69 -1.47
N ALA A 34 21.88 -10.42 -2.75
CA ALA A 34 23.18 -10.11 -3.35
C ALA A 34 23.33 -8.58 -3.51
N PRO A 35 24.57 -8.03 -3.45
CA PRO A 35 24.78 -6.59 -3.61
C PRO A 35 24.20 -6.00 -4.91
N GLU A 36 24.20 -6.80 -5.97
CA GLU A 36 23.66 -6.46 -7.31
C GLU A 36 22.14 -6.57 -7.40
N ASP A 37 21.47 -7.13 -6.39
CA ASP A 37 20.01 -7.26 -6.41
C ASP A 37 19.34 -5.89 -6.54
N THR A 38 18.26 -5.83 -7.32
CA THR A 38 17.49 -4.62 -7.54
C THR A 38 16.96 -4.03 -6.23
N ALA A 39 17.24 -2.77 -6.01
CA ALA A 39 16.72 -2.05 -4.85
C ALA A 39 15.23 -1.73 -5.03
N LEU A 40 14.41 -2.15 -4.07
CA LEU A 40 12.97 -2.00 -4.06
C LEU A 40 12.51 -1.09 -2.92
N ILE A 41 11.33 -0.50 -3.11
CA ILE A 41 10.63 0.27 -2.08
C ILE A 41 9.19 -0.22 -1.93
N CYS A 42 8.67 -0.18 -0.71
CA CYS A 42 7.25 -0.33 -0.44
C CYS A 42 6.63 1.08 -0.33
N SER A 43 5.85 1.46 -1.33
CA SER A 43 5.33 2.83 -1.48
C SER A 43 4.02 3.04 -0.73
N ASN A 44 3.71 4.29 -0.41
CA ASN A 44 2.43 4.70 0.20
C ASN A 44 1.21 4.46 -0.74
N LYS A 45 1.47 4.01 -1.97
CA LYS A 45 0.41 3.60 -2.91
C LYS A 45 0.04 2.11 -2.76
N GLY A 46 0.60 1.42 -1.74
CA GLY A 46 0.35 0.01 -1.52
C GLY A 46 0.95 -0.90 -2.59
N LYS A 47 2.10 -0.51 -3.15
CA LYS A 47 2.82 -1.30 -4.17
C LYS A 47 4.30 -1.39 -3.81
N VAL A 48 4.90 -2.56 -4.04
CA VAL A 48 6.35 -2.71 -4.11
C VAL A 48 6.78 -2.34 -5.52
N GLN A 49 7.80 -1.51 -5.65
CA GLN A 49 8.28 -1.04 -6.95
C GLN A 49 9.80 -0.86 -6.94
N VAL A 50 10.40 -0.87 -8.10
CA VAL A 50 11.83 -0.57 -8.27
C VAL A 50 12.09 0.85 -7.80
N ARG A 51 13.14 1.02 -7.00
CA ARG A 51 13.57 2.34 -6.56
C ARG A 51 14.15 3.11 -7.76
N ALA A 52 13.58 4.26 -8.07
CA ALA A 52 14.14 5.14 -9.08
C ALA A 52 15.41 5.82 -8.54
N ASP A 53 16.39 6.05 -9.41
CA ASP A 53 17.69 6.65 -9.03
C ASP A 53 17.58 8.13 -8.64
N ASP A 54 16.51 8.81 -9.07
CA ASP A 54 16.25 10.23 -8.87
C ASP A 54 15.40 10.55 -7.62
N LEU A 55 15.11 9.56 -6.77
CA LEU A 55 14.35 9.79 -5.55
C LEU A 55 15.16 10.62 -4.54
N THR A 56 15.14 11.93 -4.73
CA THR A 56 15.69 12.90 -3.80
C THR A 56 14.95 12.85 -2.46
N GLY A 57 15.68 12.77 -1.35
CA GLY A 57 15.11 12.78 -0.01
C GLY A 57 14.82 11.41 0.60
N ILE A 58 14.94 10.32 -0.13
CA ILE A 58 14.93 8.96 0.42
C ILE A 58 16.36 8.60 0.85
N MET A 59 16.57 8.36 2.15
CA MET A 59 17.86 7.88 2.64
C MET A 59 18.23 6.58 1.92
N VAL A 60 19.35 6.60 1.22
CA VAL A 60 19.98 5.39 0.70
C VAL A 60 20.47 4.60 1.89
N SER A 61 19.79 3.52 2.24
CA SER A 61 20.33 2.57 3.21
C SER A 61 21.54 1.91 2.57
N ASP A 62 22.65 1.85 3.30
CA ASP A 62 23.74 0.97 2.88
C ASP A 62 23.27 -0.50 2.89
N ASP A 63 24.04 -1.38 2.30
CA ASP A 63 23.66 -2.80 2.21
C ASP A 63 23.46 -3.45 3.60
N ASN A 64 24.09 -2.93 4.66
CA ASN A 64 23.92 -3.40 6.04
C ASN A 64 22.50 -3.17 6.57
N ALA A 65 21.79 -2.19 6.03
CA ALA A 65 20.41 -1.87 6.38
C ALA A 65 19.38 -2.52 5.42
N MET A 66 19.82 -3.37 4.51
CA MET A 66 18.96 -4.07 3.54
C MET A 66 18.69 -5.52 3.94
N GLN A 67 17.66 -6.10 3.36
CA GLN A 67 17.30 -7.51 3.39
C GLN A 67 16.72 -7.93 2.04
N GLY A 68 16.71 -9.24 1.77
CA GLY A 68 16.08 -9.75 0.55
C GLY A 68 14.56 -9.76 0.66
N ILE A 69 13.91 -9.67 -0.49
CA ILE A 69 12.47 -9.86 -0.70
C ILE A 69 12.27 -10.61 -2.01
N ARG A 70 11.24 -11.43 -2.09
CA ARG A 70 10.89 -12.21 -3.28
C ARG A 70 9.45 -11.94 -3.70
N SER A 71 9.19 -12.19 -4.97
CA SER A 71 7.82 -12.17 -5.50
C SER A 71 6.92 -13.09 -4.66
N GLY A 72 5.75 -12.60 -4.29
CA GLY A 72 4.83 -13.27 -3.38
C GLY A 72 5.09 -13.07 -1.89
N ASP A 73 6.13 -12.32 -1.48
CA ASP A 73 6.29 -11.91 -0.08
C ASP A 73 5.42 -10.69 0.23
N ILE A 74 4.89 -10.62 1.45
CA ILE A 74 4.19 -9.44 1.95
C ILE A 74 5.24 -8.45 2.48
N ALA A 75 5.16 -7.20 2.05
CA ALA A 75 5.97 -6.07 2.51
C ALA A 75 5.11 -5.14 3.37
N ILE A 76 5.53 -4.87 4.61
CA ILE A 76 4.85 -3.95 5.54
C ILE A 76 5.85 -2.89 6.00
N HIS A 77 5.69 -1.64 5.55
CA HIS A 77 6.62 -0.56 5.90
C HIS A 77 6.37 -0.07 7.33
N GLY A 78 7.30 -0.34 8.24
CA GLY A 78 7.12 -0.09 9.67
C GLY A 78 6.95 1.38 10.07
N MET A 79 7.27 2.33 9.21
CA MET A 79 7.10 3.77 9.46
C MET A 79 5.93 4.37 8.69
N ASP A 80 5.54 3.77 7.56
CA ASP A 80 4.54 4.34 6.65
C ASP A 80 3.26 3.48 6.55
N THR A 81 3.05 2.56 7.51
CA THR A 81 1.80 1.80 7.62
C THR A 81 0.57 2.70 7.69
N TRP A 82 0.67 3.89 8.30
CA TRP A 82 -0.42 4.86 8.34
C TRP A 82 -0.90 5.33 6.97
N HIS A 83 0.02 5.31 6.00
CA HIS A 83 -0.23 5.74 4.63
C HIS A 83 -0.58 4.56 3.71
N GLY A 84 -0.70 3.35 4.26
CA GLY A 84 -1.02 2.16 3.48
C GLY A 84 0.18 1.56 2.73
N ALA A 85 1.42 1.83 3.17
CA ALA A 85 2.63 1.20 2.62
C ALA A 85 2.73 -0.28 3.02
N ILE A 86 1.79 -1.06 2.51
CA ILE A 86 1.63 -2.49 2.72
C ILE A 86 1.29 -3.10 1.37
N ALA A 87 2.06 -4.09 0.92
CA ALA A 87 1.92 -4.62 -0.45
C ALA A 87 2.34 -6.08 -0.55
N LEU A 88 1.88 -6.76 -1.59
CA LEU A 88 2.46 -8.00 -2.07
C LEU A 88 3.57 -7.64 -3.08
N SER A 89 4.75 -8.23 -2.95
CA SER A 89 5.84 -8.00 -3.90
C SER A 89 5.60 -8.78 -5.19
N GLU A 90 5.74 -8.12 -6.31
CA GLU A 90 5.80 -8.74 -7.64
C GLU A 90 7.24 -8.96 -8.10
N TYR A 91 8.22 -8.47 -7.33
CA TYR A 91 9.63 -8.44 -7.68
C TYR A 91 10.48 -9.21 -6.69
N ASP A 92 11.58 -9.78 -7.22
CA ASP A 92 12.72 -10.22 -6.44
C ASP A 92 13.72 -9.08 -6.31
N GLY A 93 14.34 -8.95 -5.13
CA GLY A 93 15.32 -7.89 -4.94
C GLY A 93 15.72 -7.68 -3.48
N LYS A 94 16.22 -6.48 -3.20
CA LYS A 94 16.57 -6.04 -1.83
C LYS A 94 15.75 -4.83 -1.41
N ILE A 95 15.36 -4.81 -0.13
CA ILE A 95 14.53 -3.76 0.45
C ILE A 95 15.07 -3.38 1.84
N THR A 96 14.81 -2.16 2.29
CA THR A 96 15.24 -1.71 3.64
C THR A 96 14.67 -2.58 4.76
N ARG A 97 15.43 -2.81 5.83
CA ARG A 97 14.98 -3.55 7.03
C ARG A 97 13.88 -2.83 7.82
N VAL A 98 13.56 -1.59 7.49
CA VAL A 98 12.38 -0.88 8.03
C VAL A 98 11.09 -1.51 7.52
N VAL A 99 11.14 -2.20 6.37
CA VAL A 99 10.04 -3.00 5.84
C VAL A 99 10.09 -4.39 6.47
N HIS A 100 8.99 -4.85 7.06
CA HIS A 100 8.85 -6.24 7.44
C HIS A 100 8.51 -7.05 6.19
N VAL A 101 9.34 -8.04 5.89
CA VAL A 101 9.07 -9.04 4.85
C VAL A 101 8.49 -10.26 5.54
N CYS A 102 7.32 -10.72 5.11
CA CYS A 102 6.63 -11.83 5.76
C CYS A 102 5.87 -12.73 4.77
N ASP A 103 5.65 -13.96 5.20
CA ASP A 103 4.78 -14.93 4.57
C ASP A 103 3.49 -15.07 5.36
N SER A 104 2.44 -15.63 4.74
CA SER A 104 1.16 -15.89 5.40
C SER A 104 0.65 -17.29 5.10
N THR A 105 -0.02 -17.90 6.08
CA THR A 105 -0.78 -19.15 5.90
C THR A 105 -2.13 -18.93 5.24
N GLU A 106 -2.62 -17.68 5.22
CA GLU A 106 -3.86 -17.27 4.58
C GLU A 106 -3.61 -16.70 3.18
N ASP A 107 -4.66 -16.34 2.43
CA ASP A 107 -4.47 -15.65 1.15
C ASP A 107 -3.76 -14.32 1.40
N LYS A 108 -2.58 -14.17 0.80
CA LYS A 108 -1.70 -13.01 1.03
C LYS A 108 -2.30 -11.71 0.51
N ARG A 109 -3.06 -11.76 -0.60
CA ARG A 109 -3.76 -10.59 -1.15
C ARG A 109 -4.81 -10.12 -0.16
N PHE A 110 -5.58 -11.06 0.42
CA PHE A 110 -6.58 -10.74 1.43
C PHE A 110 -5.96 -10.06 2.65
N VAL A 111 -4.85 -10.61 3.17
CA VAL A 111 -4.12 -10.01 4.29
C VAL A 111 -3.66 -8.60 3.96
N VAL A 112 -3.08 -8.38 2.77
CA VAL A 112 -2.65 -7.05 2.32
C VAL A 112 -3.82 -6.08 2.21
N TYR A 113 -4.92 -6.47 1.56
CA TYR A 113 -6.13 -5.64 1.44
C TYR A 113 -6.70 -5.26 2.81
N TYR A 114 -6.78 -6.24 3.72
CA TYR A 114 -7.29 -5.96 5.06
C TYR A 114 -6.39 -4.99 5.81
N MET A 115 -5.08 -5.18 5.77
CA MET A 115 -4.13 -4.28 6.40
C MET A 115 -4.14 -2.88 5.78
N GLN A 116 -4.29 -2.75 4.46
CA GLN A 116 -4.49 -1.45 3.80
C GLN A 116 -5.80 -0.80 4.24
N HIS A 117 -6.89 -1.56 4.37
CA HIS A 117 -8.16 -1.06 4.91
C HIS A 117 -7.98 -0.44 6.31
N LEU A 118 -7.24 -1.09 7.21
CA LEU A 118 -6.94 -0.53 8.54
C LEU A 118 -6.18 0.80 8.46
N ALA A 119 -5.30 0.96 7.46
CA ALA A 119 -4.61 2.23 7.21
C ALA A 119 -5.61 3.32 6.80
N PHE A 120 -6.50 3.03 5.84
CA PHE A 120 -7.51 3.98 5.36
C PHE A 120 -8.50 4.38 6.45
N GLN A 121 -8.82 3.48 7.37
CA GLN A 121 -9.64 3.77 8.55
C GLN A 121 -8.88 4.53 9.66
N GLY A 122 -7.59 4.79 9.48
CA GLY A 122 -6.77 5.49 10.47
C GLY A 122 -6.44 4.66 11.72
N VAL A 123 -6.68 3.35 11.69
CA VAL A 123 -6.49 2.44 12.82
C VAL A 123 -5.06 2.47 13.34
N TYR A 124 -4.07 2.46 12.44
CA TYR A 124 -2.66 2.49 12.85
C TYR A 124 -2.29 3.76 13.63
N LYS A 125 -2.93 4.90 13.35
CA LYS A 125 -2.75 6.12 14.14
C LYS A 125 -3.34 5.96 15.53
N LEU A 126 -4.50 5.32 15.62
CA LEU A 126 -5.23 5.11 16.87
C LEU A 126 -4.48 4.17 17.82
N ILE A 127 -3.89 3.09 17.31
CA ILE A 127 -3.18 2.07 18.11
C ILE A 127 -1.67 2.34 18.25
N SER A 128 -1.14 3.38 17.60
CA SER A 128 0.26 3.77 17.70
C SER A 128 0.52 4.62 18.94
N ASN A 129 1.55 4.30 19.70
CA ASN A 129 1.98 5.09 20.86
C ASN A 129 2.86 6.28 20.48
N GLY A 130 2.66 6.84 19.30
CA GLY A 130 3.21 8.03 18.68
C GLY A 130 4.52 8.58 19.22
N VAL A 131 5.65 8.24 18.57
CA VAL A 131 6.97 8.81 18.91
C VAL A 131 7.28 10.07 18.08
N ARG A 132 6.60 10.26 16.94
CA ARG A 132 6.69 11.46 16.09
C ARG A 132 5.37 11.65 15.34
N GLY A 133 4.95 12.90 15.21
CA GLY A 133 3.63 13.25 14.63
C GLY A 133 3.34 12.77 13.20
N ASN A 134 4.35 12.27 12.47
CA ASN A 134 4.22 11.90 11.06
C ASN A 134 4.72 10.49 10.72
N THR A 135 5.10 9.65 11.70
CA THR A 135 5.58 8.29 11.42
C THR A 135 4.92 7.27 12.32
N SER A 136 4.53 6.13 11.76
CA SER A 136 4.00 5.02 12.52
C SER A 136 5.09 4.33 13.36
N ASP A 137 4.67 3.70 14.45
CA ASP A 137 5.56 3.01 15.40
C ASP A 137 5.52 1.50 15.22
N PHE A 138 5.44 1.04 13.96
CA PHE A 138 5.39 -0.38 13.63
C PHE A 138 6.73 -0.94 13.14
N ARG A 139 7.86 -0.33 13.54
CA ARG A 139 9.20 -0.89 13.29
C ARG A 139 9.43 -2.19 14.03
N SER A 140 8.80 -2.38 15.20
CA SER A 140 8.85 -3.65 15.92
C SER A 140 7.83 -4.61 15.31
N TRP A 141 8.29 -5.82 14.98
CA TRP A 141 7.41 -6.91 14.54
C TRP A 141 6.37 -7.26 15.60
N ASP A 142 6.72 -7.18 16.90
CA ASP A 142 5.78 -7.47 17.98
C ASP A 142 4.54 -6.59 17.94
N LYS A 143 4.67 -5.33 17.51
CA LYS A 143 3.52 -4.46 17.32
C LYS A 143 2.67 -4.84 16.11
N VAL A 144 3.31 -5.25 15.01
CA VAL A 144 2.61 -5.71 13.80
C VAL A 144 1.86 -7.00 14.08
N ARG A 145 2.52 -7.98 14.73
CA ARG A 145 1.92 -9.29 15.03
C ARG A 145 0.70 -9.21 15.96
N ASP A 146 0.59 -8.17 16.78
CA ASP A 146 -0.51 -8.00 17.73
C ASP A 146 -1.76 -7.34 17.13
N ILE A 147 -1.71 -6.91 15.87
CA ILE A 147 -2.85 -6.31 15.15
C ILE A 147 -3.91 -7.39 14.91
N TRP A 148 -5.15 -7.09 15.34
CA TRP A 148 -6.31 -7.94 15.08
C TRP A 148 -6.87 -7.69 13.68
N ILE A 149 -7.24 -8.77 13.01
CA ILE A 149 -7.95 -8.76 11.73
C ILE A 149 -9.08 -9.81 11.77
N ALA A 150 -10.09 -9.59 10.95
CA ALA A 150 -11.15 -10.56 10.70
C ALA A 150 -10.96 -11.20 9.33
N ILE A 151 -11.00 -12.51 9.25
CA ILE A 151 -10.77 -13.24 8.01
C ILE A 151 -11.85 -14.29 7.76
N PRO A 152 -12.24 -14.51 6.49
CA PRO A 152 -13.13 -15.61 6.11
C PRO A 152 -12.57 -16.96 6.57
N GLU A 153 -13.45 -17.89 6.90
CA GLU A 153 -13.08 -19.24 7.35
C GLU A 153 -12.36 -20.03 6.26
N THR A 154 -12.69 -19.80 5.00
CA THR A 154 -12.14 -20.56 3.88
C THR A 154 -11.25 -19.71 2.99
N LYS A 155 -10.20 -20.31 2.42
CA LYS A 155 -9.31 -19.65 1.46
C LYS A 155 -10.01 -19.35 0.13
N GLU A 156 -10.99 -20.14 -0.21
CA GLU A 156 -11.83 -19.95 -1.41
C GLU A 156 -12.61 -18.63 -1.31
N GLU A 157 -13.20 -18.32 -0.15
CA GLU A 157 -13.88 -17.05 0.09
C GLU A 157 -12.89 -15.89 0.09
N GLN A 158 -11.71 -16.06 0.71
CA GLN A 158 -10.64 -15.04 0.70
C GLN A 158 -10.21 -14.73 -0.75
N ALA A 159 -9.97 -15.76 -1.56
CA ALA A 159 -9.58 -15.61 -2.96
C ALA A 159 -10.67 -14.93 -3.78
N ALA A 160 -11.93 -15.34 -3.63
CA ALA A 160 -13.07 -14.75 -4.35
C ALA A 160 -13.23 -13.25 -4.04
N ILE A 161 -13.04 -12.85 -2.79
CA ILE A 161 -13.03 -11.43 -2.39
C ILE A 161 -11.87 -10.68 -3.08
N CYS A 162 -10.67 -11.28 -3.09
CA CYS A 162 -9.51 -10.67 -3.72
C CYS A 162 -9.71 -10.52 -5.24
N ASP A 163 -10.19 -11.55 -5.93
CA ASP A 163 -10.43 -11.51 -7.37
C ASP A 163 -11.46 -10.43 -7.75
N TYR A 164 -12.51 -10.27 -6.94
CA TYR A 164 -13.47 -9.20 -7.11
C TYR A 164 -12.82 -7.82 -6.90
N LEU A 165 -12.05 -7.64 -5.82
CA LEU A 165 -11.37 -6.38 -5.52
C LEU A 165 -10.33 -6.04 -6.60
N ASP A 166 -9.52 -7.00 -7.03
CA ASP A 166 -8.53 -6.82 -8.11
C ASP A 166 -9.20 -6.31 -9.38
N SER A 167 -10.33 -6.92 -9.78
CA SER A 167 -11.11 -6.48 -10.94
C SER A 167 -11.65 -5.05 -10.79
N GLN A 168 -12.24 -4.73 -9.62
CA GLN A 168 -12.80 -3.39 -9.38
C GLN A 168 -11.70 -2.32 -9.29
N CYS A 169 -10.59 -2.62 -8.62
CA CYS A 169 -9.46 -1.69 -8.51
C CYS A 169 -8.84 -1.43 -9.88
N THR A 170 -8.67 -2.44 -10.71
CA THR A 170 -8.16 -2.28 -12.09
C THR A 170 -9.08 -1.35 -12.90
N ALA A 171 -10.39 -1.59 -12.87
CA ALA A 171 -11.34 -0.73 -13.58
C ALA A 171 -11.30 0.73 -13.09
N VAL A 172 -11.16 0.95 -11.78
CA VAL A 172 -11.02 2.29 -11.21
C VAL A 172 -9.68 2.94 -11.62
N GLU A 173 -8.57 2.18 -11.62
CA GLU A 173 -7.25 2.68 -12.05
C GLU A 173 -7.27 3.11 -13.53
N GLU A 174 -7.95 2.37 -14.42
CA GLU A 174 -8.14 2.74 -15.84
C GLU A 174 -8.91 4.05 -15.99
N VAL A 175 -10.01 4.22 -15.23
CA VAL A 175 -10.77 5.47 -15.23
C VAL A 175 -9.90 6.63 -14.75
N ILE A 176 -9.11 6.43 -13.67
CA ILE A 176 -8.20 7.46 -13.15
C ILE A 176 -7.14 7.83 -14.20
N ALA A 177 -6.57 6.85 -14.91
CA ALA A 177 -5.58 7.10 -15.96
C ALA A 177 -6.17 7.94 -17.09
N THR A 178 -7.36 7.57 -17.58
CA THR A 178 -8.09 8.32 -18.62
C THR A 178 -8.38 9.76 -18.18
N LYS A 179 -8.80 9.96 -16.92
CA LYS A 179 -9.07 11.31 -16.40
C LYS A 179 -7.82 12.17 -16.28
N LYS A 180 -6.67 11.58 -15.93
CA LYS A 180 -5.40 12.30 -15.90
C LYS A 180 -4.98 12.76 -17.29
N GLU A 181 -5.08 11.89 -18.30
CA GLU A 181 -4.82 12.25 -19.69
C GLU A 181 -5.72 13.40 -20.16
N GLN A 182 -7.02 13.33 -19.85
CA GLN A 182 -7.96 14.43 -20.16
C GLN A 182 -7.55 15.75 -19.50
N LEU A 183 -7.09 15.73 -18.25
CA LEU A 183 -6.59 16.90 -17.54
C LEU A 183 -5.34 17.50 -18.19
N GLU A 184 -4.43 16.68 -18.66
CA GLU A 184 -3.23 17.13 -19.41
C GLU A 184 -3.63 17.83 -20.69
N VAL A 185 -4.51 17.22 -21.50
CA VAL A 185 -5.03 17.82 -22.75
C VAL A 185 -5.71 19.15 -22.48
N LEU A 186 -6.57 19.23 -21.45
CA LEU A 186 -7.22 20.49 -21.06
C LEU A 186 -6.21 21.55 -20.60
N GLY A 187 -5.14 21.12 -19.93
CA GLY A 187 -4.03 21.99 -19.54
C GLY A 187 -3.33 22.61 -20.74
N GLU A 188 -3.01 21.81 -21.74
CA GLU A 188 -2.41 22.29 -22.99
C GLU A 188 -3.37 23.20 -23.79
N TYR A 189 -4.64 22.84 -23.88
CA TYR A 189 -5.66 23.68 -24.51
C TYR A 189 -5.78 25.05 -23.83
N LYS A 190 -5.79 25.09 -22.50
CA LYS A 190 -5.79 26.36 -21.75
C LYS A 190 -4.56 27.22 -22.09
N LYS A 191 -3.36 26.62 -22.17
CA LYS A 191 -2.14 27.35 -22.55
C LYS A 191 -2.23 27.90 -23.98
N SER A 192 -2.74 27.10 -24.92
CA SER A 192 -2.96 27.51 -26.31
C SER A 192 -3.93 28.67 -26.42
N LEU A 193 -5.08 28.61 -25.71
CA LEU A 193 -6.05 29.71 -25.68
C LEU A 193 -5.41 31.02 -25.16
N ILE A 194 -4.71 30.96 -24.04
CA ILE A 194 -4.04 32.15 -23.50
C ILE A 194 -3.07 32.71 -24.54
N PHE A 195 -2.23 31.87 -25.15
CA PHE A 195 -1.28 32.31 -26.17
C PHE A 195 -1.96 32.96 -27.38
N GLU A 196 -3.01 32.34 -27.92
CA GLU A 196 -3.72 32.86 -29.13
C GLU A 196 -4.33 34.24 -28.93
N TYR A 197 -4.98 34.44 -27.77
CA TYR A 197 -5.66 35.72 -27.49
C TYR A 197 -4.68 36.82 -27.01
N VAL A 198 -3.71 36.47 -26.16
CA VAL A 198 -2.73 37.47 -25.64
C VAL A 198 -1.77 37.95 -26.73
N THR A 199 -1.49 37.11 -27.72
CA THR A 199 -0.61 37.49 -28.85
C THR A 199 -1.37 38.08 -30.05
N GLY A 200 -2.69 38.25 -29.97
CA GLY A 200 -3.52 38.78 -31.06
C GLY A 200 -3.69 37.83 -32.24
N LYS A 201 -3.36 36.52 -32.09
CA LYS A 201 -3.58 35.53 -33.15
C LYS A 201 -5.07 35.18 -33.31
N LYS A 202 -5.85 35.38 -32.29
CA LYS A 202 -7.31 35.30 -32.31
C LYS A 202 -7.92 36.59 -31.71
N GLU A 203 -8.98 37.06 -32.33
CA GLU A 203 -9.78 38.17 -31.83
C GLU A 203 -10.83 37.65 -30.82
N VAL A 204 -11.09 38.44 -29.78
CA VAL A 204 -12.15 38.14 -28.82
C VAL A 204 -13.49 38.28 -29.54
N PRO A 205 -14.40 37.29 -29.49
CA PRO A 205 -15.74 37.46 -30.05
C PRO A 205 -16.42 38.67 -29.41
N VAL A 206 -16.73 39.70 -30.19
CA VAL A 206 -17.51 40.82 -29.72
C VAL A 206 -18.97 40.40 -29.77
N SER A 207 -19.60 40.33 -28.58
CA SER A 207 -21.03 40.08 -28.42
C SER A 207 -21.87 41.33 -28.75
#